data_ba36538f37f5e65acf73d101c50510c9
#
_entry.id   ba36538f37f5e65acf73d101c50510c9
#
_cell.length_a   1.000
_cell.length_b   1.000
_cell.length_c   1.000
_cell.angle_alpha   90.00
_cell.angle_beta   90.00
_cell.angle_gamma   90.00
#
_symmetry.space_group_name_H-M   'P 1'
#
loop_
_entity.id
_entity.type
_entity.pdbx_description
1 polymer ?
#
loop_
_entity_poly.entity_id
_entity_poly.type
_entity_poly.pdbx_seq_one_letter_code
_entity_poly.pdbx_strand_id
1 'polypeptide(L)'
;MAAPRKKIPVGLEMYTLKDEEQKDRMATLRAVAKMGYEGVEFWGPYAEWTAAYAKQVRKQLDDVGLTCYSAHTEPSHWSAERFPAVIELNQILDSRYVVMDHAPESPTLDGWKRNAELLTKGHEKLKPFGIKAALHNWTTEWRLCEGVRPIDYLARNTPPGFGFQLDLGTAFGEHGDPIAFIKANPGRVRSFHLKDWSADRSRRGLLIGEGDVKWTELFTAAETTGGVEYYLIEQEGSRFTPLETAERSLKNYRQLRDRGRLG
;
A
#
# COMPACT_ATOMS: atom_id res chain seq x y z
N MET A 1 27.22 -7.56 -18.03
CA MET A 1 26.46 -8.20 -16.96
C MET A 1 25.52 -7.16 -16.37
N ALA A 2 24.20 -7.40 -16.37
CA ALA A 2 23.26 -6.50 -15.71
C ALA A 2 23.54 -6.50 -14.20
N ALA A 3 23.49 -5.32 -13.55
CA ALA A 3 23.61 -5.23 -12.10
C ALA A 3 22.56 -6.10 -11.41
N PRO A 4 22.89 -6.77 -10.29
CA PRO A 4 21.91 -7.58 -9.58
C PRO A 4 20.70 -6.71 -9.19
N ARG A 5 19.50 -7.11 -9.57
CA ARG A 5 18.26 -6.40 -9.20
C ARG A 5 18.18 -6.32 -7.69
N LYS A 6 17.96 -5.11 -7.15
CA LYS A 6 17.76 -4.90 -5.72
C LYS A 6 16.59 -5.76 -5.24
N LYS A 7 16.80 -6.52 -4.16
CA LYS A 7 15.69 -7.24 -3.51
C LYS A 7 14.71 -6.22 -2.94
N ILE A 8 13.47 -6.24 -3.42
CA ILE A 8 12.39 -5.44 -2.86
C ILE A 8 11.70 -6.28 -1.77
N PRO A 9 11.63 -5.78 -0.52
CA PRO A 9 11.02 -6.53 0.57
C PRO A 9 9.50 -6.64 0.39
N VAL A 10 8.90 -7.70 0.97
CA VAL A 10 7.48 -7.96 0.92
C VAL A 10 6.87 -8.01 2.31
N GLY A 11 5.81 -7.24 2.52
CA GLY A 11 4.99 -7.20 3.72
C GLY A 11 3.57 -7.68 3.47
N LEU A 12 2.80 -7.71 4.55
CA LEU A 12 1.38 -7.99 4.54
C LEU A 12 0.61 -6.74 4.96
N GLU A 13 -0.43 -6.37 4.20
CA GLU A 13 -1.45 -5.46 4.70
C GLU A 13 -2.33 -6.19 5.71
N MET A 14 -2.35 -5.68 6.95
CA MET A 14 -2.97 -6.37 8.08
C MET A 14 -4.49 -6.45 8.00
N TYR A 15 -5.12 -5.68 7.13
CA TYR A 15 -6.55 -5.83 6.82
C TYR A 15 -6.89 -7.25 6.31
N THR A 16 -5.95 -7.91 5.64
CA THR A 16 -6.07 -9.33 5.25
C THR A 16 -6.38 -10.26 6.43
N LEU A 17 -5.85 -9.93 7.61
CA LEU A 17 -5.96 -10.71 8.85
C LEU A 17 -6.69 -9.94 9.97
N LYS A 18 -7.57 -9.00 9.61
CA LYS A 18 -8.23 -8.08 10.56
C LYS A 18 -8.94 -8.79 11.71
N ASP A 19 -9.62 -9.89 11.41
CA ASP A 19 -10.39 -10.63 12.42
C ASP A 19 -9.47 -11.43 13.35
N GLU A 20 -8.36 -11.98 12.84
CA GLU A 20 -7.32 -12.64 13.61
C GLU A 20 -6.55 -11.64 14.47
N GLU A 21 -6.21 -10.48 13.91
CA GLU A 21 -5.53 -9.40 14.63
C GLU A 21 -6.38 -8.87 15.80
N GLN A 22 -7.68 -8.72 15.61
CA GLN A 22 -8.60 -8.31 16.68
C GLN A 22 -8.69 -9.32 17.82
N LYS A 23 -8.58 -10.61 17.52
CA LYS A 23 -8.61 -11.69 18.54
C LYS A 23 -7.30 -11.74 19.32
N ASP A 24 -6.17 -11.79 18.63
CA ASP A 24 -4.84 -11.86 19.23
C ASP A 24 -3.80 -11.31 18.26
N ARG A 25 -3.46 -10.02 18.40
CA ARG A 25 -2.47 -9.37 17.55
C ARG A 25 -1.12 -10.06 17.61
N MET A 26 -0.65 -10.41 18.82
CA MET A 26 0.69 -10.98 18.95
C MET A 26 0.79 -12.36 18.29
N ALA A 27 -0.23 -13.20 18.42
CA ALA A 27 -0.29 -14.48 17.74
C ALA A 27 -0.34 -14.28 16.21
N THR A 28 -1.09 -13.30 15.73
CA THR A 28 -1.19 -12.96 14.31
C THR A 28 0.15 -12.46 13.76
N LEU A 29 0.84 -11.55 14.44
CA LEU A 29 2.16 -11.07 14.03
C LEU A 29 3.21 -12.20 14.01
N ARG A 30 3.18 -13.12 14.98
CA ARG A 30 4.04 -14.32 14.97
C ARG A 30 3.75 -15.21 13.77
N ALA A 31 2.49 -15.39 13.41
CA ALA A 31 2.10 -16.17 12.23
C ALA A 31 2.61 -15.52 10.94
N VAL A 32 2.44 -14.20 10.79
CA VAL A 32 2.94 -13.41 9.65
C VAL A 32 4.46 -13.54 9.52
N ALA A 33 5.20 -13.35 10.62
CA ALA A 33 6.66 -13.52 10.63
C ALA A 33 7.09 -14.96 10.27
N LYS A 34 6.40 -15.98 10.82
CA LYS A 34 6.66 -17.39 10.53
C LYS A 34 6.42 -17.75 9.06
N MET A 35 5.44 -17.16 8.39
CA MET A 35 5.22 -17.30 6.95
C MET A 35 6.40 -16.76 6.14
N GLY A 36 7.15 -15.81 6.73
CA GLY A 36 8.33 -15.18 6.13
C GLY A 36 8.02 -13.86 5.45
N TYR A 37 7.00 -13.16 5.83
CA TYR A 37 6.84 -11.74 5.53
C TYR A 37 7.94 -10.94 6.23
N GLU A 38 8.37 -9.83 5.63
CA GLU A 38 9.48 -8.99 6.14
C GLU A 38 8.95 -7.75 6.88
N GLY A 39 7.67 -7.46 6.73
CA GLY A 39 7.03 -6.33 7.40
C GLY A 39 5.52 -6.35 7.25
N VAL A 40 4.91 -5.31 7.78
CA VAL A 40 3.45 -5.11 7.77
C VAL A 40 3.09 -3.67 7.42
N GLU A 41 1.86 -3.49 6.99
CA GLU A 41 1.16 -2.23 6.97
C GLU A 41 -0.04 -2.32 7.92
N PHE A 42 -0.26 -1.29 8.73
CA PHE A 42 -1.45 -1.19 9.57
C PHE A 42 -2.52 -0.36 8.86
N TRP A 43 -3.77 -0.77 9.01
CA TRP A 43 -4.94 -0.11 8.43
C TRP A 43 -5.62 0.86 9.42
N GLY A 44 -6.60 1.65 8.96
CA GLY A 44 -7.24 2.78 9.62
C GLY A 44 -7.32 2.85 11.15
N PRO A 45 -7.77 1.79 11.88
CA PRO A 45 -7.92 1.86 13.34
C PRO A 45 -6.65 2.19 14.13
N TYR A 46 -5.46 2.00 13.57
CA TYR A 46 -4.23 2.35 14.26
C TYR A 46 -4.14 3.85 14.59
N ALA A 47 -4.76 4.71 13.80
CA ALA A 47 -4.73 6.16 14.01
C ALA A 47 -5.46 6.61 15.30
N GLU A 48 -6.24 5.72 15.90
CA GLU A 48 -6.92 5.93 17.18
C GLU A 48 -6.15 5.30 18.37
N TRP A 49 -4.98 4.71 18.15
CA TRP A 49 -4.19 4.14 19.22
C TRP A 49 -3.61 5.22 20.14
N THR A 50 -3.50 4.90 21.41
CA THR A 50 -2.70 5.71 22.33
C THR A 50 -1.21 5.49 22.08
N ALA A 51 -0.38 6.48 22.41
CA ALA A 51 1.08 6.34 22.32
C ALA A 51 1.61 5.14 23.14
N ALA A 52 1.01 4.87 24.30
CA ALA A 52 1.37 3.71 25.13
C ALA A 52 1.08 2.38 24.41
N TYR A 53 -0.06 2.29 23.75
CA TYR A 53 -0.43 1.10 22.98
C TYR A 53 0.43 0.93 21.72
N ALA A 54 0.71 2.00 21.00
CA ALA A 54 1.64 1.98 19.86
C ALA A 54 3.04 1.47 20.25
N LYS A 55 3.56 1.86 21.44
CA LYS A 55 4.82 1.34 21.98
C LYS A 55 4.76 -0.17 22.26
N GLN A 56 3.62 -0.69 22.73
CA GLN A 56 3.44 -2.14 22.89
C GLN A 56 3.46 -2.85 21.54
N VAL A 57 2.78 -2.31 20.54
CA VAL A 57 2.78 -2.86 19.18
C VAL A 57 4.16 -2.80 18.56
N ARG A 58 4.90 -1.68 18.72
CA ARG A 58 6.30 -1.58 18.26
C ARG A 58 7.15 -2.69 18.85
N LYS A 59 7.06 -2.89 20.19
CA LYS A 59 7.77 -3.99 20.84
C LYS A 59 7.37 -5.36 20.28
N GLN A 60 6.09 -5.60 20.00
CA GLN A 60 5.64 -6.86 19.41
C GLN A 60 6.24 -7.09 18.02
N LEU A 61 6.35 -6.04 17.20
CA LEU A 61 7.02 -6.11 15.89
C LEU A 61 8.50 -6.44 16.04
N ASP A 62 9.20 -5.80 16.99
CA ASP A 62 10.61 -6.08 17.29
C ASP A 62 10.83 -7.52 17.75
N ASP A 63 9.96 -8.03 18.64
CA ASP A 63 10.06 -9.39 19.19
C ASP A 63 9.95 -10.47 18.10
N VAL A 64 9.29 -10.18 16.96
CA VAL A 64 9.13 -11.12 15.85
C VAL A 64 9.94 -10.75 14.59
N GLY A 65 10.66 -9.63 14.61
CA GLY A 65 11.50 -9.18 13.50
C GLY A 65 10.74 -8.62 12.29
N LEU A 66 9.54 -8.07 12.50
CA LEU A 66 8.76 -7.40 11.46
C LEU A 66 8.99 -5.89 11.46
N THR A 67 9.10 -5.32 10.26
CA THR A 67 9.15 -3.85 10.06
C THR A 67 7.75 -3.30 9.80
N CYS A 68 7.39 -2.15 10.39
CA CYS A 68 6.24 -1.38 9.95
C CYS A 68 6.66 -0.58 8.70
N TYR A 69 6.16 -0.96 7.52
CA TYR A 69 6.50 -0.24 6.29
C TYR A 69 5.69 1.02 6.14
N SER A 70 4.43 0.96 6.48
CA SER A 70 3.45 2.03 6.31
C SER A 70 2.27 1.83 7.25
N ALA A 71 1.45 2.87 7.34
CA ALA A 71 0.18 2.79 8.02
C ALA A 71 -0.85 3.69 7.32
N HIS A 72 -2.05 3.15 7.12
CA HIS A 72 -3.17 3.81 6.47
C HIS A 72 -3.91 4.75 7.41
N THR A 73 -4.23 5.92 6.91
CA THR A 73 -5.04 6.93 7.60
C THR A 73 -6.16 7.43 6.71
N GLU A 74 -7.33 7.63 7.29
CA GLU A 74 -8.43 8.30 6.60
C GLU A 74 -8.12 9.80 6.37
N PRO A 75 -8.75 10.44 5.38
CA PRO A 75 -8.56 11.88 5.09
C PRO A 75 -8.77 12.79 6.29
N SER A 76 -9.71 12.45 7.19
CA SER A 76 -10.01 13.19 8.41
C SER A 76 -8.80 13.34 9.36
N HIS A 77 -7.88 12.39 9.33
CA HIS A 77 -6.66 12.39 10.13
C HIS A 77 -5.60 13.38 9.62
N TRP A 78 -5.73 13.90 8.41
CA TRP A 78 -4.81 14.88 7.82
C TRP A 78 -5.18 16.33 8.17
N SER A 79 -6.19 16.54 9.01
CA SER A 79 -6.55 17.85 9.53
C SER A 79 -5.43 18.44 10.41
N ALA A 80 -5.43 19.76 10.60
CA ALA A 80 -4.43 20.42 11.45
C ALA A 80 -4.47 19.94 12.90
N GLU A 81 -5.65 19.52 13.37
CA GLU A 81 -5.90 19.06 14.73
C GLU A 81 -5.41 17.62 14.96
N ARG A 82 -5.71 16.71 14.03
CA ARG A 82 -5.47 15.26 14.21
C ARG A 82 -4.09 14.80 13.71
N PHE A 83 -3.54 15.47 12.73
CA PHE A 83 -2.30 15.03 12.07
C PHE A 83 -1.07 14.94 12.99
N PRO A 84 -0.90 15.81 14.03
CA PRO A 84 0.21 15.65 14.98
C PRO A 84 0.21 14.30 15.71
N ALA A 85 -0.96 13.76 16.06
CA ALA A 85 -1.06 12.44 16.69
C ALA A 85 -0.66 11.33 15.71
N VAL A 86 -1.05 11.45 14.44
CA VAL A 86 -0.61 10.52 13.37
C VAL A 86 0.91 10.50 13.26
N ILE A 87 1.55 11.66 13.28
CA ILE A 87 3.02 11.77 13.22
C ILE A 87 3.65 11.05 14.41
N GLU A 88 3.18 11.32 15.63
CA GLU A 88 3.68 10.68 16.85
C GLU A 88 3.57 9.14 16.78
N LEU A 89 2.41 8.63 16.38
CA LEU A 89 2.19 7.19 16.26
C LEU A 89 3.14 6.54 15.24
N ASN A 90 3.36 7.19 14.10
CA ASN A 90 4.26 6.67 13.07
C ASN A 90 5.74 6.75 13.48
N GLN A 91 6.14 7.75 14.28
CA GLN A 91 7.46 7.78 14.89
C GLN A 91 7.66 6.62 15.88
N ILE A 92 6.65 6.34 16.72
CA ILE A 92 6.69 5.21 17.67
C ILE A 92 6.78 3.87 16.93
N LEU A 93 6.00 3.70 15.86
CA LEU A 93 5.99 2.47 15.06
C LEU A 93 7.23 2.33 14.17
N ASP A 94 8.07 3.36 14.07
CA ASP A 94 9.17 3.46 13.10
C ASP A 94 8.69 3.21 11.66
N SER A 95 7.52 3.74 11.35
CA SER A 95 6.90 3.60 10.04
C SER A 95 7.59 4.51 9.01
N ARG A 96 7.88 3.96 7.83
CA ARG A 96 8.51 4.72 6.74
C ARG A 96 7.54 5.65 6.03
N TYR A 97 6.25 5.29 6.00
CA TYR A 97 5.21 6.01 5.26
C TYR A 97 3.95 6.20 6.10
N VAL A 98 3.40 7.40 6.04
CA VAL A 98 1.98 7.65 6.33
C VAL A 98 1.25 7.66 4.99
N VAL A 99 0.30 6.77 4.84
CA VAL A 99 -0.47 6.61 3.61
C VAL A 99 -1.90 7.06 3.85
N MET A 100 -2.38 8.04 3.08
CA MET A 100 -3.80 8.33 3.02
C MET A 100 -4.49 7.18 2.25
N ASP A 101 -5.42 6.50 2.88
CA ASP A 101 -6.07 5.30 2.33
C ASP A 101 -6.93 5.57 1.07
N HIS A 102 -7.46 6.78 0.95
CA HIS A 102 -8.14 7.31 -0.24
C HIS A 102 -8.16 8.84 -0.17
N ALA A 103 -8.21 9.50 -1.31
CA ALA A 103 -8.41 10.95 -1.32
C ALA A 103 -9.90 11.27 -1.06
N PRO A 104 -10.22 12.42 -0.41
CA PRO A 104 -11.61 12.87 -0.30
C PRO A 104 -12.31 12.87 -1.66
N GLU A 105 -13.43 12.18 -1.76
CA GLU A 105 -14.20 12.12 -3.00
C GLU A 105 -14.65 13.52 -3.45
N SER A 106 -14.54 13.80 -4.74
CA SER A 106 -15.01 15.04 -5.32
C SER A 106 -15.60 14.83 -6.71
N PRO A 107 -16.78 15.41 -6.99
CA PRO A 107 -17.39 15.38 -8.32
C PRO A 107 -16.75 16.39 -9.30
N THR A 108 -15.82 17.23 -8.86
CA THR A 108 -15.22 18.31 -9.68
C THR A 108 -13.70 18.33 -9.58
N LEU A 109 -13.03 18.84 -10.61
CA LEU A 109 -11.57 19.06 -10.60
C LEU A 109 -11.13 20.05 -9.54
N ASP A 110 -11.95 21.05 -9.20
CA ASP A 110 -11.64 21.97 -8.10
C ASP A 110 -11.56 21.24 -6.74
N GLY A 111 -12.36 20.22 -6.51
CA GLY A 111 -12.21 19.37 -5.34
C GLY A 111 -10.91 18.58 -5.36
N TRP A 112 -10.54 18.01 -6.49
CA TRP A 112 -9.27 17.31 -6.65
C TRP A 112 -8.06 18.23 -6.52
N LYS A 113 -8.18 19.51 -6.88
CA LYS A 113 -7.16 20.53 -6.59
C LYS A 113 -6.96 20.70 -5.08
N ARG A 114 -8.06 20.82 -4.31
CA ARG A 114 -7.97 20.88 -2.84
C ARG A 114 -7.34 19.62 -2.24
N ASN A 115 -7.61 18.45 -2.82
CA ASN A 115 -6.95 17.21 -2.40
C ASN A 115 -5.45 17.25 -2.66
N ALA A 116 -4.99 17.73 -3.82
CA ALA A 116 -3.57 17.91 -4.09
C ALA A 116 -2.90 18.85 -3.09
N GLU A 117 -3.58 19.94 -2.70
CA GLU A 117 -3.10 20.87 -1.68
C GLU A 117 -3.02 20.21 -0.29
N LEU A 118 -4.04 19.42 0.09
CA LEU A 118 -4.06 18.66 1.35
C LEU A 118 -2.88 17.69 1.42
N LEU A 119 -2.70 16.87 0.38
CA LEU A 119 -1.63 15.90 0.27
C LEU A 119 -0.24 16.56 0.31
N THR A 120 -0.09 17.70 -0.38
CA THR A 120 1.14 18.50 -0.37
C THR A 120 1.45 19.01 1.04
N LYS A 121 0.46 19.57 1.74
CA LYS A 121 0.63 20.06 3.12
C LYS A 121 1.03 18.94 4.08
N GLY A 122 0.40 17.76 3.95
CA GLY A 122 0.75 16.59 4.75
C GLY A 122 2.18 16.12 4.49
N HIS A 123 2.57 16.05 3.21
CA HIS A 123 3.93 15.70 2.82
C HIS A 123 4.97 16.64 3.46
N GLU A 124 4.76 17.95 3.38
CA GLU A 124 5.67 18.94 3.96
C GLU A 124 5.77 18.83 5.50
N LYS A 125 4.64 18.52 6.17
CA LYS A 125 4.62 18.32 7.63
C LYS A 125 5.37 17.05 8.08
N LEU A 126 5.41 16.00 7.27
CA LEU A 126 6.11 14.74 7.60
C LEU A 126 7.62 14.82 7.38
N LYS A 127 8.09 15.65 6.46
CA LYS A 127 9.53 15.80 6.13
C LYS A 127 10.46 15.98 7.32
N PRO A 128 10.18 16.88 8.31
CA PRO A 128 11.07 17.08 9.44
C PRO A 128 11.31 15.83 10.29
N PHE A 129 10.40 14.87 10.21
CA PHE A 129 10.43 13.61 10.97
C PHE A 129 11.04 12.45 10.17
N GLY A 130 11.46 12.70 8.92
CA GLY A 130 11.98 11.64 8.04
C GLY A 130 10.92 10.65 7.55
N ILE A 131 9.64 10.92 7.81
CA ILE A 131 8.50 10.10 7.38
C ILE A 131 8.04 10.59 6.00
N LYS A 132 7.73 9.67 5.12
CA LYS A 132 7.24 9.96 3.77
C LYS A 132 5.72 9.92 3.73
N ALA A 133 5.12 10.70 2.82
CA ALA A 133 3.69 10.68 2.55
C ALA A 133 3.39 9.92 1.27
N ALA A 134 2.30 9.16 1.25
CA ALA A 134 1.76 8.56 0.05
C ALA A 134 0.22 8.58 0.03
N LEU A 135 -0.34 8.37 -1.15
CA LEU A 135 -1.76 8.13 -1.36
C LEU A 135 -1.95 6.71 -1.85
N HIS A 136 -2.79 5.93 -1.18
CA HIS A 136 -3.37 4.71 -1.71
C HIS A 136 -4.57 5.05 -2.59
N ASN A 137 -4.73 4.37 -3.70
CA ASN A 137 -5.86 4.62 -4.58
C ASN A 137 -7.06 3.73 -4.27
N TRP A 138 -8.20 4.34 -4.27
CA TRP A 138 -9.50 3.68 -4.38
C TRP A 138 -10.07 3.83 -5.79
N THR A 139 -11.36 3.52 -5.93
CA THR A 139 -12.08 3.56 -7.21
C THR A 139 -12.18 4.97 -7.78
N THR A 140 -12.38 5.97 -6.91
CA THR A 140 -12.65 7.35 -7.30
C THR A 140 -11.45 8.02 -7.97
N GLU A 141 -10.24 7.66 -7.61
CA GLU A 141 -9.02 8.18 -8.22
C GLU A 141 -8.82 7.71 -9.67
N TRP A 142 -9.43 6.57 -10.03
CA TRP A 142 -9.35 6.02 -11.38
C TRP A 142 -10.53 6.40 -12.28
N ARG A 143 -11.66 6.81 -11.72
CA ARG A 143 -12.82 7.26 -12.49
C ARG A 143 -12.59 8.62 -13.12
N LEU A 144 -13.07 8.82 -14.35
CA LEU A 144 -12.97 10.12 -14.99
C LEU A 144 -13.81 11.16 -14.26
N CYS A 145 -13.18 12.28 -13.93
CA CYS A 145 -13.81 13.49 -13.40
C CYS A 145 -13.56 14.62 -14.40
N GLU A 146 -14.60 15.15 -15.03
CA GLU A 146 -14.47 16.21 -16.04
C GLU A 146 -13.43 15.88 -17.14
N GLY A 147 -13.39 14.61 -17.58
CA GLY A 147 -12.51 14.13 -18.64
C GLY A 147 -11.06 13.83 -18.21
N VAL A 148 -10.74 13.98 -16.91
CA VAL A 148 -9.40 13.71 -16.33
C VAL A 148 -9.50 12.59 -15.31
N ARG A 149 -8.52 11.70 -15.25
CA ARG A 149 -8.38 10.77 -14.12
C ARG A 149 -7.78 11.51 -12.93
N PRO A 150 -8.44 11.51 -11.77
CA PRO A 150 -7.93 12.18 -10.57
C PRO A 150 -6.53 11.72 -10.16
N ILE A 151 -6.20 10.44 -10.27
CA ILE A 151 -4.86 9.97 -9.92
C ILE A 151 -3.75 10.62 -10.78
N ASP A 152 -4.02 10.83 -12.08
CA ASP A 152 -3.09 11.52 -12.97
C ASP A 152 -2.98 13.02 -12.64
N TYR A 153 -4.11 13.62 -12.24
CA TYR A 153 -4.13 15.00 -11.78
C TYR A 153 -3.31 15.17 -10.50
N LEU A 154 -3.53 14.30 -9.51
CA LEU A 154 -2.80 14.30 -8.24
C LEU A 154 -1.30 14.08 -8.44
N ALA A 155 -0.91 13.16 -9.35
CA ALA A 155 0.49 12.92 -9.65
C ALA A 155 1.21 14.16 -10.22
N ARG A 156 0.52 14.93 -11.06
CA ARG A 156 1.07 16.18 -11.64
C ARG A 156 1.08 17.37 -10.67
N ASN A 157 0.20 17.36 -9.66
CA ASN A 157 -0.04 18.52 -8.79
C ASN A 157 0.40 18.29 -7.33
N THR A 158 1.15 17.23 -7.06
CA THR A 158 1.80 16.96 -5.77
C THR A 158 3.32 16.94 -5.93
N PRO A 159 4.10 17.26 -4.86
CA PRO A 159 5.56 17.30 -4.93
C PRO A 159 6.18 15.97 -5.42
N PRO A 160 7.34 15.99 -6.10
CA PRO A 160 8.00 14.75 -6.57
C PRO A 160 8.33 13.74 -5.46
N GLY A 161 8.51 14.21 -4.22
CA GLY A 161 8.75 13.36 -3.05
C GLY A 161 7.50 12.68 -2.49
N PHE A 162 6.30 13.15 -2.86
CA PHE A 162 5.04 12.52 -2.49
C PHE A 162 4.86 11.22 -3.27
N GLY A 163 4.49 10.13 -2.59
CA GLY A 163 4.39 8.79 -3.16
C GLY A 163 2.97 8.37 -3.53
N PHE A 164 2.87 7.32 -4.32
CA PHE A 164 1.63 6.59 -4.58
C PHE A 164 1.82 5.13 -4.17
N GLN A 165 0.81 4.58 -3.52
CA GLN A 165 0.64 3.17 -3.26
C GLN A 165 -0.49 2.68 -4.16
N LEU A 166 -0.18 1.80 -5.12
CA LEU A 166 -1.18 1.36 -6.07
C LEU A 166 -1.85 0.05 -5.63
N ASP A 167 -3.15 0.12 -5.36
CA ASP A 167 -4.00 -1.05 -5.26
C ASP A 167 -4.36 -1.55 -6.66
N LEU A 168 -3.89 -2.75 -7.00
CA LEU A 168 -4.07 -3.32 -8.32
C LEU A 168 -5.51 -3.76 -8.57
N GLY A 169 -6.16 -4.34 -7.56
CA GLY A 169 -7.54 -4.80 -7.68
C GLY A 169 -8.50 -3.66 -7.98
N THR A 170 -8.33 -2.54 -7.27
CA THR A 170 -9.14 -1.34 -7.46
C THR A 170 -8.83 -0.66 -8.80
N ALA A 171 -7.54 -0.54 -9.16
CA ALA A 171 -7.14 0.06 -10.43
C ALA A 171 -7.72 -0.68 -11.63
N PHE A 172 -7.53 -1.99 -11.71
CA PHE A 172 -8.08 -2.81 -12.79
C PHE A 172 -9.62 -2.87 -12.77
N GLY A 173 -10.22 -2.86 -11.57
CA GLY A 173 -11.67 -2.80 -11.39
C GLY A 173 -12.30 -1.57 -12.05
N GLU A 174 -11.61 -0.46 -12.07
CA GLU A 174 -12.03 0.81 -12.70
C GLU A 174 -11.39 1.03 -14.10
N HIS A 175 -10.95 -0.03 -14.76
CA HIS A 175 -10.30 0.02 -16.08
C HIS A 175 -9.06 0.93 -16.12
N GLY A 176 -8.35 1.05 -14.98
CA GLY A 176 -7.07 1.73 -14.90
C GLY A 176 -5.94 0.90 -15.50
N ASP A 177 -4.86 1.56 -15.86
CA ASP A 177 -3.61 0.93 -16.31
C ASP A 177 -2.47 1.33 -15.37
N PRO A 178 -2.19 0.52 -14.31
CA PRO A 178 -1.09 0.79 -13.40
C PRO A 178 0.27 0.87 -14.09
N ILE A 179 0.50 0.07 -15.14
CA ILE A 179 1.78 0.07 -15.87
C ILE A 179 1.97 1.38 -16.65
N ALA A 180 0.92 1.86 -17.31
CA ALA A 180 0.95 3.16 -17.98
C ALA A 180 1.16 4.30 -16.97
N PHE A 181 0.47 4.25 -15.81
CA PHE A 181 0.65 5.24 -14.74
C PHE A 181 2.10 5.27 -14.22
N ILE A 182 2.72 4.11 -13.97
CA ILE A 182 4.12 4.00 -13.55
C ILE A 182 5.04 4.66 -14.57
N LYS A 183 4.85 4.35 -15.87
CA LYS A 183 5.69 4.88 -16.96
C LYS A 183 5.54 6.40 -17.12
N ALA A 184 4.33 6.94 -16.92
CA ALA A 184 4.05 8.37 -16.97
C ALA A 184 4.57 9.14 -15.75
N ASN A 185 4.79 8.47 -14.61
CA ASN A 185 5.17 9.07 -13.34
C ASN A 185 6.41 8.40 -12.72
N PRO A 186 7.60 8.53 -13.35
CA PRO A 186 8.82 7.88 -12.87
C PRO A 186 9.16 8.26 -11.42
N GLY A 187 9.52 7.26 -10.62
CA GLY A 187 9.92 7.47 -9.22
C GLY A 187 8.79 7.83 -8.26
N ARG A 188 7.51 7.76 -8.68
CA ARG A 188 6.38 8.19 -7.85
C ARG A 188 5.65 7.02 -7.18
N VAL A 189 5.74 5.79 -7.68
CA VAL A 189 5.06 4.63 -7.12
C VAL A 189 5.96 3.94 -6.11
N ARG A 190 5.64 4.05 -4.82
CA ARG A 190 6.51 3.60 -3.72
C ARG A 190 6.18 2.21 -3.23
N SER A 191 4.93 1.82 -3.34
CA SER A 191 4.45 0.50 -2.92
C SER A 191 3.21 0.08 -3.72
N PHE A 192 2.79 -1.15 -3.48
CA PHE A 192 1.59 -1.72 -4.10
C PHE A 192 0.83 -2.53 -3.06
N HIS A 193 -0.50 -2.53 -3.16
CA HIS A 193 -1.32 -3.62 -2.70
C HIS A 193 -1.42 -4.64 -3.84
N LEU A 194 -0.70 -5.74 -3.67
CA LEU A 194 -0.67 -6.83 -4.64
C LEU A 194 -1.92 -7.68 -4.45
N LYS A 195 -2.94 -7.35 -5.24
CA LYS A 195 -4.17 -8.13 -5.39
C LYS A 195 -4.23 -8.66 -6.82
N ASP A 196 -4.58 -9.94 -7.00
CA ASP A 196 -4.84 -10.41 -8.36
C ASP A 196 -6.23 -10.00 -8.80
N TRP A 197 -6.40 -9.92 -10.09
CA TRP A 197 -7.64 -9.48 -10.72
C TRP A 197 -7.92 -10.33 -11.95
N SER A 198 -9.21 -10.50 -12.30
CA SER A 198 -9.60 -11.16 -13.52
C SER A 198 -10.59 -10.33 -14.31
N ALA A 199 -10.42 -10.28 -15.63
CA ALA A 199 -11.36 -9.66 -16.55
C ALA A 199 -12.74 -10.33 -16.47
N ASP A 200 -12.76 -11.64 -16.20
CA ASP A 200 -13.97 -12.35 -15.80
C ASP A 200 -14.30 -12.04 -14.33
N ARG A 201 -15.12 -11.02 -14.13
CA ARG A 201 -15.55 -10.55 -12.80
C ARG A 201 -16.33 -11.58 -11.97
N SER A 202 -16.71 -12.73 -12.54
CA SER A 202 -17.29 -13.84 -11.79
C SER A 202 -16.26 -14.52 -10.88
N ARG A 203 -14.98 -14.42 -11.22
CA ARG A 203 -13.87 -14.97 -10.43
C ARG A 203 -13.44 -13.98 -9.37
N ARG A 204 -13.76 -14.27 -8.12
CA ARG A 204 -13.39 -13.44 -6.96
C ARG A 204 -12.45 -14.18 -6.02
N GLY A 205 -11.76 -13.44 -5.15
CA GLY A 205 -10.88 -14.02 -4.14
C GLY A 205 -9.70 -14.82 -4.74
N LEU A 206 -9.19 -14.37 -5.88
CA LEU A 206 -8.04 -14.98 -6.56
C LEU A 206 -6.77 -14.70 -5.78
N LEU A 207 -5.99 -15.74 -5.53
CA LEU A 207 -4.64 -15.54 -5.00
C LEU A 207 -3.72 -15.01 -6.10
N ILE A 208 -2.63 -14.38 -5.71
CA ILE A 208 -1.60 -13.87 -6.62
C ILE A 208 -1.18 -14.95 -7.63
N GLY A 209 -1.23 -14.63 -8.91
CA GLY A 209 -0.89 -15.55 -10.02
C GLY A 209 -2.03 -16.42 -10.54
N GLU A 210 -3.24 -16.27 -10.00
CA GLU A 210 -4.43 -17.02 -10.46
C GLU A 210 -5.30 -16.20 -11.42
N GLY A 211 -5.04 -14.90 -11.53
CA GLY A 211 -5.79 -13.95 -12.36
C GLY A 211 -5.08 -13.60 -13.67
N ASP A 212 -5.43 -12.41 -14.16
CA ASP A 212 -4.99 -11.91 -15.46
C ASP A 212 -3.95 -10.77 -15.34
N VAL A 213 -3.47 -10.47 -14.12
CA VAL A 213 -2.45 -9.45 -13.90
C VAL A 213 -1.14 -9.84 -14.58
N LYS A 214 -0.59 -8.94 -15.38
CA LYS A 214 0.69 -9.14 -16.09
C LYS A 214 1.87 -8.92 -15.13
N TRP A 215 2.06 -9.83 -14.20
CA TRP A 215 2.99 -9.70 -13.07
C TRP A 215 4.42 -9.36 -13.50
N THR A 216 4.96 -10.01 -14.53
CA THR A 216 6.32 -9.75 -15.00
C THR A 216 6.50 -8.32 -15.53
N GLU A 217 5.54 -7.85 -16.33
CA GLU A 217 5.56 -6.48 -16.85
C GLU A 217 5.40 -5.44 -15.72
N LEU A 218 4.49 -5.72 -14.77
CA LEU A 218 4.25 -4.86 -13.61
C LEU A 218 5.51 -4.72 -12.75
N PHE A 219 6.11 -5.85 -12.32
CA PHE A 219 7.33 -5.82 -11.51
C PHE A 219 8.48 -5.13 -12.24
N THR A 220 8.61 -5.37 -13.55
CA THR A 220 9.63 -4.69 -14.36
C THR A 220 9.41 -3.18 -14.34
N ALA A 221 8.20 -2.70 -14.63
CA ALA A 221 7.89 -1.27 -14.61
C ALA A 221 8.08 -0.66 -13.21
N ALA A 222 7.60 -1.33 -12.15
CA ALA A 222 7.73 -0.88 -10.77
C ALA A 222 9.20 -0.71 -10.34
N GLU A 223 10.07 -1.66 -10.70
CA GLU A 223 11.46 -1.69 -10.24
C GLU A 223 12.41 -0.87 -11.11
N THR A 224 12.12 -0.71 -12.40
CA THR A 224 12.98 0.09 -13.31
C THR A 224 12.57 1.55 -13.40
N THR A 225 11.29 1.84 -13.24
CA THR A 225 10.71 3.16 -13.48
C THR A 225 9.96 3.70 -12.27
N GLY A 226 9.17 2.86 -11.60
CA GLY A 226 8.25 3.28 -10.53
C GLY A 226 8.92 3.84 -9.30
N GLY A 227 10.07 3.29 -8.91
CA GLY A 227 10.79 3.65 -7.69
C GLY A 227 10.24 2.92 -6.46
N VAL A 228 9.72 1.69 -6.65
CA VAL A 228 9.14 0.86 -5.57
C VAL A 228 10.16 0.58 -4.47
N GLU A 229 9.73 0.71 -3.23
CA GLU A 229 10.55 0.49 -2.03
C GLU A 229 10.16 -0.80 -1.30
N TYR A 230 8.89 -1.20 -1.36
CA TYR A 230 8.35 -2.44 -0.77
C TYR A 230 7.07 -2.85 -1.49
N TYR A 231 6.72 -4.13 -1.38
CA TYR A 231 5.44 -4.67 -1.81
C TYR A 231 4.61 -5.06 -0.58
N LEU A 232 3.30 -4.94 -0.69
CA LEU A 232 2.34 -5.43 0.30
C LEU A 232 1.39 -6.40 -0.37
N ILE A 233 1.26 -7.57 0.20
CA ILE A 233 0.22 -8.51 -0.21
C ILE A 233 -1.05 -8.14 0.56
N GLU A 234 -2.14 -8.01 -0.15
CA GLU A 234 -3.45 -7.82 0.44
C GLU A 234 -4.47 -8.72 -0.25
N GLN A 235 -5.32 -9.37 0.54
CA GLN A 235 -6.39 -10.21 0.03
C GLN A 235 -7.62 -10.14 0.94
N GLU A 236 -8.69 -9.59 0.44
CA GLU A 236 -9.97 -9.43 1.14
C GLU A 236 -10.89 -10.63 0.95
N GLY A 237 -10.45 -11.79 1.43
CA GLY A 237 -11.18 -13.04 1.31
C GLY A 237 -10.78 -13.88 0.10
N SER A 238 -10.86 -15.18 0.27
CA SER A 238 -10.62 -16.19 -0.75
C SER A 238 -11.39 -17.46 -0.39
N ARG A 239 -11.13 -18.55 -1.11
CA ARG A 239 -11.65 -19.90 -0.79
C ARG A 239 -10.95 -20.56 0.40
N PHE A 240 -10.00 -19.91 1.01
CA PHE A 240 -9.22 -20.39 2.14
C PHE A 240 -9.48 -19.53 3.39
N THR A 241 -9.03 -20.00 4.55
CA THR A 241 -8.99 -19.15 5.74
C THR A 241 -8.07 -17.95 5.54
N PRO A 242 -8.24 -16.84 6.28
CA PRO A 242 -7.38 -15.67 6.13
C PRO A 242 -5.89 -15.98 6.28
N LEU A 243 -5.49 -16.78 7.27
CA LEU A 243 -4.09 -17.20 7.46
C LEU A 243 -3.57 -18.04 6.29
N GLU A 244 -4.33 -19.01 5.82
CA GLU A 244 -3.96 -19.81 4.63
C GLU A 244 -3.88 -18.93 3.38
N THR A 245 -4.78 -17.95 3.25
CA THR A 245 -4.80 -16.98 2.15
C THR A 245 -3.50 -16.17 2.13
N ALA A 246 -3.09 -15.62 3.26
CA ALA A 246 -1.85 -14.88 3.39
C ALA A 246 -0.62 -15.74 3.07
N GLU A 247 -0.54 -16.97 3.62
CA GLU A 247 0.57 -17.89 3.38
C GLU A 247 0.69 -18.29 1.90
N ARG A 248 -0.44 -18.67 1.28
CA ARG A 248 -0.50 -19.09 -0.13
C ARG A 248 -0.19 -17.94 -1.08
N SER A 249 -0.68 -16.74 -0.80
CA SER A 249 -0.39 -15.54 -1.60
C SER A 249 1.10 -15.22 -1.59
N LEU A 250 1.76 -15.31 -0.43
CA LEU A 250 3.21 -15.13 -0.34
C LEU A 250 3.98 -16.21 -1.10
N LYS A 251 3.56 -17.46 -1.01
CA LYS A 251 4.17 -18.56 -1.77
C LYS A 251 4.06 -18.32 -3.28
N ASN A 252 2.89 -17.94 -3.75
CA ASN A 252 2.64 -17.64 -5.16
C ASN A 252 3.46 -16.44 -5.62
N TYR A 253 3.50 -15.36 -4.84
CA TYR A 253 4.36 -14.20 -5.09
C TYR A 253 5.82 -14.62 -5.30
N ARG A 254 6.38 -15.42 -4.39
CA ARG A 254 7.76 -15.91 -4.50
C ARG A 254 8.00 -16.72 -5.76
N GLN A 255 7.07 -17.61 -6.13
CA GLN A 255 7.16 -18.38 -7.37
C GLN A 255 7.14 -17.48 -8.62
N LEU A 256 6.31 -16.45 -8.65
CA LEU A 256 6.29 -15.46 -9.75
C LEU A 256 7.61 -14.70 -9.84
N ARG A 257 8.17 -14.31 -8.69
CA ARG A 257 9.47 -13.61 -8.64
C ARG A 257 10.62 -14.49 -9.12
N ASP A 258 10.60 -15.77 -8.81
CA ASP A 258 11.64 -16.72 -9.24
C ASP A 258 11.54 -17.01 -10.75
N ARG A 259 10.34 -17.18 -11.30
CA ARG A 259 10.11 -17.35 -12.75
C ARG A 259 10.58 -16.12 -13.54
N GLY A 260 10.33 -14.92 -13.06
CA GLY A 260 10.77 -13.67 -13.68
C GLY A 260 12.29 -13.41 -13.61
N ARG A 261 13.04 -14.25 -12.89
CA ARG A 261 14.51 -14.21 -12.85
C ARG A 261 15.17 -15.13 -13.87
N LEU A 262 14.40 -16.07 -14.41
CA LEU A 262 14.89 -17.08 -15.36
C LEU A 262 14.64 -16.71 -16.83
N GLY A 263 13.98 -15.60 -17.10
CA GLY A 263 13.78 -14.99 -18.40
C GLY A 263 14.47 -13.64 -18.51
#